data_c9da43f50bb86fff958909a09c577612
#
_entry.id   c9da43f50bb86fff958909a09c577612
#
_cell.length_a   1.000
_cell.length_b   1.000
_cell.length_c   1.000
_cell.angle_alpha   90.00
_cell.angle_beta   90.00
_cell.angle_gamma   90.00
#
_symmetry.space_group_name_H-M   'P 1'
#
loop_
_entity.id
_entity.type
_entity.pdbx_description
1 polymer ?
#
loop_
_entity_poly.entity_id
_entity_poly.type
_entity_poly.pdbx_seq_one_letter_code
_entity_poly.pdbx_strand_id
1 'polypeptide(L)'
;LFFVKRLVIKKDGTVPIFCRITLNGTQTCFSCKLFVPLDKWDAKSGMATGRDVVSRHVNSEIKKTRKNIRKHYDVIFNGLGPLTAERVKHSYLGFDRCGRTLLQVFENHNKDYEQLVINGIRKEATYDRYCCVYKHIQEFLWKKYRLKDIALEDIRSNFIADFEAFLKNKKGCSNNTTCIYITPLRKMISIAINNGWLVCDPFFNYRISIQRKDRVYLTMNEIESIANMQFTKFRKNYELIRDLFVFCTFTFVALTNV
;
A
#
# COMPACT_ATOMS: atom_id res chain seq x y z
N LEU A 1 8.01 -28.32 -10.42
CA LEU A 1 7.89 -29.17 -11.59
C LEU A 1 8.31 -28.38 -12.83
N PHE A 2 9.12 -28.99 -13.72
CA PHE A 2 9.42 -28.43 -15.05
C PHE A 2 8.66 -29.21 -16.11
N PHE A 3 8.14 -28.50 -17.12
CA PHE A 3 7.35 -29.08 -18.21
C PHE A 3 7.44 -28.25 -19.49
N VAL A 4 7.11 -28.84 -20.62
CA VAL A 4 7.07 -28.15 -21.92
C VAL A 4 5.64 -27.93 -22.38
N LYS A 5 5.37 -26.80 -23.06
CA LYS A 5 4.09 -26.57 -23.75
C LYS A 5 4.17 -27.09 -25.17
N ARG A 6 3.63 -28.29 -25.41
CA ARG A 6 3.65 -28.99 -26.72
C ARG A 6 2.91 -28.23 -27.83
N LEU A 7 1.97 -27.36 -27.49
CA LEU A 7 1.21 -26.55 -28.45
C LEU A 7 1.98 -25.33 -29.00
N VAL A 8 3.12 -24.98 -28.41
CA VAL A 8 3.93 -23.83 -28.81
C VAL A 8 5.25 -24.33 -29.34
N ILE A 9 5.25 -24.79 -30.60
CA ILE A 9 6.45 -25.26 -31.28
C ILE A 9 7.00 -24.10 -32.13
N LYS A 10 8.27 -23.79 -31.97
CA LYS A 10 8.96 -22.82 -32.83
C LYS A 10 9.25 -23.41 -34.21
N LYS A 11 9.57 -22.54 -35.16
CA LYS A 11 9.94 -22.94 -36.54
C LYS A 11 11.16 -23.89 -36.61
N ASP A 12 12.00 -23.89 -35.56
CA ASP A 12 13.19 -24.76 -35.43
C ASP A 12 12.87 -26.10 -34.72
N GLY A 13 11.60 -26.42 -34.47
CA GLY A 13 11.18 -27.66 -33.82
C GLY A 13 11.36 -27.65 -32.29
N THR A 14 11.80 -26.55 -31.70
CA THR A 14 12.00 -26.47 -30.24
C THR A 14 10.73 -26.02 -29.52
N VAL A 15 10.58 -26.45 -28.28
CA VAL A 15 9.47 -26.10 -27.38
C VAL A 15 9.97 -25.38 -26.14
N PRO A 16 9.21 -24.39 -25.62
CA PRO A 16 9.61 -23.66 -24.43
C PRO A 16 9.40 -24.47 -23.15
N ILE A 17 10.35 -24.34 -22.23
CA ILE A 17 10.31 -24.95 -20.90
C ILE A 17 9.68 -23.99 -19.91
N PHE A 18 8.73 -24.50 -19.13
CA PHE A 18 8.04 -23.78 -18.06
C PHE A 18 8.33 -24.42 -16.71
N CYS A 19 8.39 -23.59 -15.68
CA CYS A 19 8.43 -24.04 -14.29
C CYS A 19 7.05 -23.82 -13.65
N ARG A 20 6.56 -24.84 -12.95
CA ARG A 20 5.37 -24.78 -12.08
C ARG A 20 5.81 -24.86 -10.63
N ILE A 21 5.38 -23.90 -9.82
CA ILE A 21 5.51 -23.91 -8.38
C ILE A 21 4.13 -24.21 -7.80
N THR A 22 4.05 -25.24 -6.94
CA THR A 22 2.83 -25.60 -6.20
C THR A 22 3.15 -25.54 -4.71
N LEU A 23 2.34 -24.83 -3.95
CA LEU A 23 2.56 -24.59 -2.53
C LEU A 23 1.22 -24.33 -1.82
N ASN A 24 0.95 -25.05 -0.74
CA ASN A 24 -0.24 -24.84 0.10
C ASN A 24 -1.56 -24.72 -0.71
N GLY A 25 -1.77 -25.60 -1.69
CA GLY A 25 -2.95 -25.60 -2.57
C GLY A 25 -2.94 -24.50 -3.65
N THR A 26 -1.98 -23.59 -3.65
CA THR A 26 -1.81 -22.58 -4.71
C THR A 26 -0.80 -23.03 -5.74
N GLN A 27 -1.01 -22.71 -7.01
CA GLN A 27 -0.06 -23.01 -8.08
C GLN A 27 0.15 -21.80 -9.00
N THR A 28 1.37 -21.65 -9.50
CA THR A 28 1.73 -20.64 -10.48
C THR A 28 2.74 -21.16 -11.46
N CYS A 29 2.79 -20.59 -12.66
CA CYS A 29 3.72 -20.99 -13.71
C CYS A 29 4.47 -19.78 -14.28
N PHE A 30 5.69 -20.01 -14.77
CA PHE A 30 6.44 -19.01 -15.55
C PHE A 30 7.35 -19.69 -16.57
N SER A 31 7.74 -18.95 -17.62
CA SER A 31 8.67 -19.41 -18.63
C SER A 31 10.10 -19.35 -18.11
N CYS A 32 10.85 -20.43 -18.27
CA CYS A 32 12.29 -20.46 -17.95
C CYS A 32 13.15 -19.79 -19.00
N LYS A 33 12.56 -19.32 -20.12
CA LYS A 33 13.28 -18.79 -21.31
C LYS A 33 14.27 -19.78 -21.91
N LEU A 34 14.09 -21.07 -21.63
CA LEU A 34 14.85 -22.19 -22.19
C LEU A 34 14.01 -22.90 -23.22
N PHE A 35 14.65 -23.49 -24.21
CA PHE A 35 14.03 -24.24 -25.29
C PHE A 35 14.73 -25.57 -25.45
N VAL A 36 13.98 -26.62 -25.83
CA VAL A 36 14.49 -27.96 -26.04
C VAL A 36 13.74 -28.58 -27.22
N PRO A 37 14.39 -29.41 -28.09
CA PRO A 37 13.67 -30.23 -29.06
C PRO A 37 12.68 -31.15 -28.37
N LEU A 38 11.48 -31.31 -28.93
CA LEU A 38 10.39 -32.06 -28.28
C LEU A 38 10.73 -33.53 -28.05
N ASP A 39 11.47 -34.14 -28.96
CA ASP A 39 11.95 -35.53 -28.89
C ASP A 39 12.97 -35.75 -27.76
N LYS A 40 13.64 -34.70 -27.33
CA LYS A 40 14.64 -34.73 -26.25
C LYS A 40 14.09 -34.32 -24.88
N TRP A 41 12.81 -34.31 -24.69
CA TRP A 41 12.22 -33.97 -23.39
C TRP A 41 11.59 -35.15 -22.67
N ASP A 42 12.10 -35.48 -21.49
CA ASP A 42 11.50 -36.49 -20.62
C ASP A 42 10.54 -35.79 -19.62
N ALA A 43 9.25 -36.07 -19.80
CA ALA A 43 8.18 -35.50 -18.95
C ALA A 43 8.19 -36.04 -17.51
N LYS A 44 8.73 -37.25 -17.28
CA LYS A 44 8.76 -37.88 -15.95
C LYS A 44 9.84 -37.24 -15.08
N SER A 45 11.05 -37.07 -15.60
CA SER A 45 12.15 -36.43 -14.87
C SER A 45 12.06 -34.89 -14.89
N GLY A 46 11.34 -34.29 -15.86
CA GLY A 46 11.30 -32.86 -16.10
C GLY A 46 12.66 -32.34 -16.55
N MET A 47 13.40 -33.12 -17.35
CA MET A 47 14.73 -32.82 -17.84
C MET A 47 14.87 -33.17 -19.32
N ALA A 48 15.88 -32.57 -19.96
CA ALA A 48 16.25 -32.98 -21.33
C ALA A 48 17.03 -34.31 -21.33
N THR A 49 16.71 -35.16 -22.30
CA THR A 49 17.43 -36.43 -22.58
C THR A 49 18.57 -36.20 -23.54
N GLY A 50 19.61 -37.00 -23.46
CA GLY A 50 20.77 -36.89 -24.34
C GLY A 50 22.03 -36.36 -23.66
N ARG A 51 23.18 -36.59 -24.34
CA ARG A 51 24.50 -36.20 -23.85
C ARG A 51 25.10 -35.00 -24.65
N ASP A 52 24.31 -34.42 -25.53
CA ASP A 52 24.70 -33.28 -26.33
C ASP A 52 24.82 -32.00 -25.50
N VAL A 53 25.51 -31.01 -26.05
CA VAL A 53 25.80 -29.73 -25.39
C VAL A 53 24.52 -28.99 -24.99
N VAL A 54 23.49 -29.02 -25.83
CA VAL A 54 22.19 -28.36 -25.59
C VAL A 54 21.49 -28.99 -24.41
N SER A 55 21.36 -30.30 -24.37
CA SER A 55 20.71 -31.06 -23.27
C SER A 55 21.43 -30.84 -21.94
N ARG A 56 22.78 -30.83 -21.95
CA ARG A 56 23.58 -30.54 -20.75
C ARG A 56 23.39 -29.12 -20.26
N HIS A 57 23.38 -28.14 -21.16
CA HIS A 57 23.13 -26.73 -20.81
C HIS A 57 21.74 -26.54 -20.21
N VAL A 58 20.69 -27.05 -20.87
CA VAL A 58 19.31 -26.98 -20.37
C VAL A 58 19.19 -27.62 -18.98
N ASN A 59 19.76 -28.78 -18.78
CA ASN A 59 19.70 -29.49 -17.49
C ASN A 59 20.47 -28.74 -16.40
N SER A 60 21.58 -28.08 -16.72
CA SER A 60 22.34 -27.23 -15.79
C SER A 60 21.49 -26.03 -15.36
N GLU A 61 20.85 -25.34 -16.30
CA GLU A 61 19.98 -24.18 -16.01
C GLU A 61 18.73 -24.58 -15.22
N ILE A 62 18.12 -25.73 -15.49
CA ILE A 62 17.02 -26.30 -14.69
C ILE A 62 17.45 -26.52 -13.24
N LYS A 63 18.66 -27.10 -13.03
CA LYS A 63 19.21 -27.32 -11.67
C LYS A 63 19.47 -25.99 -10.95
N LYS A 64 20.06 -25.00 -11.63
CA LYS A 64 20.26 -23.65 -11.07
C LYS A 64 18.93 -22.98 -10.71
N THR A 65 17.95 -23.02 -11.60
CA THR A 65 16.60 -22.50 -11.37
C THR A 65 15.96 -23.13 -10.14
N ARG A 66 16.01 -24.46 -10.03
CA ARG A 66 15.49 -25.20 -8.86
C ARG A 66 16.17 -24.77 -7.55
N LYS A 67 17.50 -24.66 -7.55
CA LYS A 67 18.29 -24.20 -6.38
C LYS A 67 17.93 -22.77 -5.97
N ASN A 68 17.78 -21.87 -6.95
CA ASN A 68 17.44 -20.47 -6.69
C ASN A 68 16.01 -20.31 -6.16
N ILE A 69 15.03 -21.01 -6.78
CA ILE A 69 13.64 -21.02 -6.26
C ILE A 69 13.62 -21.50 -4.82
N ARG A 70 14.40 -22.52 -4.46
CA ARG A 70 14.47 -23.01 -3.08
C ARG A 70 15.05 -21.99 -2.13
N LYS A 71 16.09 -21.26 -2.51
CA LYS A 71 16.62 -20.15 -1.71
C LYS A 71 15.57 -19.07 -1.44
N HIS A 72 14.82 -18.67 -2.48
CA HIS A 72 13.74 -17.67 -2.33
C HIS A 72 12.60 -18.20 -1.46
N TYR A 73 12.26 -19.48 -1.60
CA TYR A 73 11.31 -20.14 -0.70
C TYR A 73 11.77 -20.07 0.77
N ASP A 74 13.03 -20.44 1.06
CA ASP A 74 13.58 -20.44 2.41
C ASP A 74 13.58 -19.03 3.03
N VAL A 75 13.91 -17.99 2.24
CA VAL A 75 13.85 -16.59 2.68
C VAL A 75 12.41 -16.17 3.03
N ILE A 76 11.43 -16.52 2.19
CA ILE A 76 10.02 -16.18 2.42
C ILE A 76 9.45 -17.00 3.60
N PHE A 77 9.83 -18.27 3.72
CA PHE A 77 9.39 -19.14 4.81
C PHE A 77 9.84 -18.64 6.18
N ASN A 78 11.08 -18.13 6.27
CA ASN A 78 11.64 -17.56 7.50
C ASN A 78 11.23 -16.08 7.70
N GLY A 79 10.56 -15.45 6.71
CA GLY A 79 10.11 -14.05 6.76
C GLY A 79 8.69 -13.88 7.29
N LEU A 80 8.25 -12.63 7.37
CA LEU A 80 6.87 -12.28 7.74
C LEU A 80 5.97 -12.27 6.49
N GLY A 81 4.80 -12.92 6.60
CA GLY A 81 3.75 -12.86 5.57
C GLY A 81 3.33 -14.22 5.00
N PRO A 82 2.28 -14.28 4.18
CA PRO A 82 1.73 -15.54 3.66
C PRO A 82 2.71 -16.21 2.68
N LEU A 83 2.92 -17.51 2.87
CA LEU A 83 3.75 -18.33 2.00
C LEU A 83 2.89 -18.86 0.83
N THR A 84 2.93 -18.19 -0.33
CA THR A 84 2.18 -18.58 -1.54
C THR A 84 3.11 -18.88 -2.70
N ALA A 85 2.64 -19.73 -3.65
CA ALA A 85 3.40 -20.05 -4.86
C ALA A 85 3.72 -18.80 -5.71
N GLU A 86 2.80 -17.83 -5.74
CA GLU A 86 2.96 -16.60 -6.50
C GLU A 86 4.04 -15.69 -5.90
N ARG A 87 4.10 -15.61 -4.57
CA ARG A 87 5.14 -14.84 -3.87
C ARG A 87 6.53 -15.42 -4.12
N VAL A 88 6.68 -16.75 -4.09
CA VAL A 88 7.96 -17.41 -4.42
C VAL A 88 8.37 -17.15 -5.88
N LYS A 89 7.40 -17.17 -6.81
CA LYS A 89 7.65 -16.81 -8.23
C LYS A 89 8.11 -15.37 -8.38
N HIS A 90 7.43 -14.42 -7.73
CA HIS A 90 7.75 -13.00 -7.81
C HIS A 90 9.14 -12.73 -7.24
N SER A 91 9.46 -13.32 -6.08
CA SER A 91 10.79 -13.23 -5.49
C SER A 91 11.87 -13.75 -6.44
N TYR A 92 11.68 -14.94 -7.01
CA TYR A 92 12.63 -15.54 -7.96
C TYR A 92 12.83 -14.72 -9.24
N LEU A 93 11.75 -14.16 -9.80
CA LEU A 93 11.80 -13.36 -11.03
C LEU A 93 12.31 -11.92 -10.79
N GLY A 94 12.62 -11.57 -9.53
CA GLY A 94 13.04 -10.22 -9.17
C GLY A 94 11.90 -9.21 -9.18
N PHE A 95 10.64 -9.67 -9.23
CA PHE A 95 9.46 -8.83 -8.99
C PHE A 95 9.31 -8.49 -7.51
N ASP A 96 9.93 -9.28 -6.62
CA ASP A 96 10.21 -8.92 -5.21
C ASP A 96 11.26 -7.80 -5.11
N ARG A 97 11.09 -6.77 -5.92
CA ARG A 97 11.96 -5.59 -5.81
C ARG A 97 11.83 -4.91 -4.46
N CYS A 98 10.90 -5.36 -3.64
CA CYS A 98 10.75 -4.83 -2.30
C CYS A 98 10.14 -5.88 -1.37
N GLY A 99 10.93 -6.44 -0.46
CA GLY A 99 10.44 -6.92 0.83
C GLY A 99 9.93 -5.75 1.68
N ARG A 100 9.40 -4.69 1.06
CA ARG A 100 8.90 -3.50 1.74
C ARG A 100 7.46 -3.68 2.12
N THR A 101 7.21 -3.36 3.37
CA THR A 101 5.89 -3.45 3.96
C THR A 101 5.25 -2.07 4.03
N LEU A 102 3.94 -2.04 4.18
CA LEU A 102 3.17 -0.79 4.24
C LEU A 102 3.62 0.10 5.39
N LEU A 103 3.82 -0.47 6.58
CA LEU A 103 4.23 0.30 7.76
C LEU A 103 5.65 0.84 7.62
N GLN A 104 6.59 0.09 7.00
CA GLN A 104 7.93 0.61 6.69
C GLN A 104 7.89 1.83 5.77
N VAL A 105 7.01 1.82 4.76
CA VAL A 105 6.85 3.00 3.88
C VAL A 105 6.32 4.19 4.67
N PHE A 106 5.34 3.96 5.56
CA PHE A 106 4.82 5.00 6.45
C PHE A 106 5.90 5.54 7.40
N GLU A 107 6.67 4.66 8.03
CA GLU A 107 7.73 5.06 8.96
C GLU A 107 8.80 5.93 8.28
N ASN A 108 9.26 5.51 7.11
CA ASN A 108 10.24 6.29 6.35
C ASN A 108 9.66 7.65 5.95
N HIS A 109 8.43 7.67 5.40
CA HIS A 109 7.76 8.91 5.06
C HIS A 109 7.59 9.83 6.29
N ASN A 110 7.19 9.29 7.44
CA ASN A 110 6.97 10.09 8.64
C ASN A 110 8.29 10.68 9.18
N LYS A 111 9.40 9.92 9.14
CA LYS A 111 10.74 10.42 9.48
C LYS A 111 11.17 11.57 8.57
N ASP A 112 11.00 11.41 7.27
CA ASP A 112 11.33 12.47 6.30
C ASP A 112 10.44 13.70 6.51
N TYR A 113 9.15 13.49 6.78
CA TYR A 113 8.20 14.57 7.02
C TYR A 113 8.48 15.33 8.33
N GLU A 114 8.89 14.64 9.39
CA GLU A 114 9.30 15.21 10.67
C GLU A 114 10.48 16.20 10.48
N GLN A 115 11.47 15.82 9.67
CA GLN A 115 12.59 16.74 9.36
C GLN A 115 12.11 18.01 8.65
N LEU A 116 11.09 17.90 7.77
CA LEU A 116 10.51 19.07 7.11
C LEU A 116 9.72 19.96 8.08
N VAL A 117 9.13 19.39 9.13
CA VAL A 117 8.45 20.16 10.19
C VAL A 117 9.49 20.88 11.05
N ILE A 118 10.56 20.20 11.49
CA ILE A 118 11.66 20.77 12.26
C ILE A 118 12.28 21.96 11.51
N ASN A 119 12.43 21.86 10.21
CA ASN A 119 12.95 22.93 9.35
C ASN A 119 11.92 24.03 9.03
N GLY A 120 10.72 24.00 9.62
CA GLY A 120 9.66 25.00 9.38
C GLY A 120 9.01 24.97 7.98
N ILE A 121 9.35 23.95 7.15
CA ILE A 121 8.84 23.84 5.76
C ILE A 121 7.39 23.31 5.74
N ARG A 122 7.01 22.51 6.74
CA ARG A 122 5.70 21.86 6.84
C ARG A 122 5.07 22.08 8.21
N LYS A 123 3.72 21.98 8.25
CA LYS A 123 2.95 22.17 9.50
C LYS A 123 2.93 20.89 10.32
N GLU A 124 3.12 21.00 11.61
CA GLU A 124 3.07 19.91 12.60
C GLU A 124 1.73 19.17 12.58
N ALA A 125 0.59 19.87 12.50
CA ALA A 125 -0.73 19.27 12.42
C ALA A 125 -0.92 18.27 11.26
N THR A 126 -0.13 18.41 10.18
CA THR A 126 -0.15 17.44 9.07
C THR A 126 0.69 16.21 9.42
N TYR A 127 1.82 16.38 10.09
CA TYR A 127 2.65 15.28 10.61
C TYR A 127 1.86 14.43 11.60
N ASP A 128 1.17 15.06 12.56
CA ASP A 128 0.32 14.37 13.55
C ASP A 128 -0.75 13.50 12.87
N ARG A 129 -1.32 13.98 11.77
CA ARG A 129 -2.28 13.22 10.98
C ARG A 129 -1.66 11.96 10.38
N TYR A 130 -0.45 12.04 9.83
CA TYR A 130 0.26 10.87 9.32
C TYR A 130 0.56 9.86 10.43
N CYS A 131 1.00 10.33 11.60
CA CYS A 131 1.24 9.50 12.78
C CYS A 131 -0.05 8.83 13.29
N CYS A 132 -1.15 9.56 13.31
CA CYS A 132 -2.46 9.04 13.69
C CYS A 132 -2.92 7.92 12.75
N VAL A 133 -2.83 8.15 11.43
CA VAL A 133 -3.21 7.16 10.42
C VAL A 133 -2.31 5.92 10.48
N TYR A 134 -1.02 6.08 10.70
CA TYR A 134 -0.09 4.97 10.92
C TYR A 134 -0.58 4.05 12.07
N LYS A 135 -0.92 4.62 13.22
CA LYS A 135 -1.45 3.88 14.38
C LYS A 135 -2.77 3.18 14.04
N HIS A 136 -3.66 3.83 13.28
CA HIS A 136 -4.93 3.21 12.86
C HIS A 136 -4.72 2.04 11.90
N ILE A 137 -3.77 2.12 10.99
CA ILE A 137 -3.43 1.02 10.06
C ILE A 137 -2.81 -0.14 10.85
N GLN A 138 -1.92 0.13 11.79
CA GLN A 138 -1.32 -0.88 12.67
C GLN A 138 -2.39 -1.68 13.43
N GLU A 139 -3.34 -0.97 14.05
CA GLU A 139 -4.46 -1.58 14.77
C GLU A 139 -5.40 -2.35 13.84
N PHE A 140 -5.68 -1.81 12.66
CA PHE A 140 -6.50 -2.46 11.64
C PHE A 140 -5.88 -3.77 11.15
N LEU A 141 -4.59 -3.78 10.82
CA LEU A 141 -3.85 -4.96 10.42
C LEU A 141 -3.93 -6.05 11.50
N TRP A 142 -3.71 -5.66 12.75
CA TRP A 142 -3.79 -6.60 13.87
C TRP A 142 -5.20 -7.14 14.10
N LYS A 143 -6.21 -6.28 14.10
CA LYS A 143 -7.59 -6.70 14.40
C LYS A 143 -8.21 -7.54 13.29
N LYS A 144 -7.99 -7.16 12.03
CA LYS A 144 -8.64 -7.83 10.89
C LYS A 144 -7.83 -8.99 10.32
N TYR A 145 -6.54 -8.79 10.14
CA TYR A 145 -5.67 -9.76 9.45
C TYR A 145 -4.77 -10.55 10.39
N ARG A 146 -4.68 -10.18 11.67
CA ARG A 146 -3.75 -10.75 12.65
C ARG A 146 -2.28 -10.62 12.21
N LEU A 147 -1.97 -9.59 11.46
CA LEU A 147 -0.64 -9.27 10.95
C LEU A 147 -0.05 -8.09 11.73
N LYS A 148 1.27 -8.13 11.96
CA LYS A 148 2.02 -6.96 12.48
C LYS A 148 2.24 -5.92 11.38
N ASP A 149 2.41 -6.35 10.13
CA ASP A 149 2.59 -5.54 8.95
C ASP A 149 2.17 -6.32 7.70
N ILE A 150 2.03 -5.68 6.54
CA ILE A 150 1.63 -6.29 5.28
C ILE A 150 2.60 -5.90 4.16
N ALA A 151 3.03 -6.88 3.35
CA ALA A 151 3.83 -6.58 2.17
C ALA A 151 3.00 -5.77 1.17
N LEU A 152 3.62 -4.78 0.50
CA LEU A 152 2.93 -3.93 -0.47
C LEU A 152 2.23 -4.75 -1.57
N GLU A 153 2.83 -5.84 -1.98
CA GLU A 153 2.32 -6.74 -3.03
C GLU A 153 1.08 -7.53 -2.61
N ASP A 154 0.88 -7.73 -1.30
CA ASP A 154 -0.27 -8.44 -0.75
C ASP A 154 -1.49 -7.52 -0.56
N ILE A 155 -1.33 -6.21 -0.77
CA ILE A 155 -2.43 -5.24 -0.68
C ILE A 155 -3.35 -5.41 -1.88
N ARG A 156 -4.59 -5.83 -1.63
CA ARG A 156 -5.64 -6.04 -2.63
C ARG A 156 -6.64 -4.86 -2.66
N SER A 157 -7.45 -4.81 -3.70
CA SER A 157 -8.43 -3.73 -3.90
C SER A 157 -9.43 -3.57 -2.74
N ASN A 158 -9.78 -4.66 -2.06
CA ASN A 158 -10.69 -4.62 -0.91
C ASN A 158 -10.06 -4.06 0.37
N PHE A 159 -8.72 -3.97 0.46
CA PHE A 159 -8.02 -3.49 1.66
C PHE A 159 -8.48 -2.08 2.07
N ILE A 160 -8.62 -1.18 1.10
CA ILE A 160 -9.03 0.22 1.37
C ILE A 160 -10.48 0.32 1.83
N ALA A 161 -11.39 -0.49 1.25
CA ALA A 161 -12.79 -0.55 1.68
C ALA A 161 -12.93 -1.15 3.08
N ASP A 162 -12.13 -2.15 3.39
CA ASP A 162 -12.05 -2.75 4.71
C ASP A 162 -11.51 -1.78 5.76
N PHE A 163 -10.51 -0.98 5.40
CA PHE A 163 -9.98 0.07 6.28
C PHE A 163 -11.01 1.19 6.50
N GLU A 164 -11.74 1.59 5.46
CA GLU A 164 -12.87 2.52 5.57
C GLU A 164 -13.93 2.00 6.56
N ALA A 165 -14.36 0.76 6.40
CA ALA A 165 -15.32 0.12 7.30
C ALA A 165 -14.79 0.06 8.75
N PHE A 166 -13.50 -0.22 8.94
CA PHE A 166 -12.86 -0.19 10.25
C PHE A 166 -12.91 1.21 10.89
N LEU A 167 -12.58 2.26 10.13
CA LEU A 167 -12.61 3.64 10.61
C LEU A 167 -14.03 4.06 11.01
N LYS A 168 -15.04 3.74 10.20
CA LYS A 168 -16.44 4.07 10.48
C LYS A 168 -17.00 3.28 11.67
N ASN A 169 -16.85 1.94 11.64
CA ASN A 169 -17.53 1.06 12.59
C ASN A 169 -16.79 0.92 13.94
N LYS A 170 -15.45 0.95 13.94
CA LYS A 170 -14.66 0.73 15.18
C LYS A 170 -14.12 2.03 15.78
N LYS A 171 -13.91 3.06 14.95
CA LYS A 171 -13.41 4.37 15.41
C LYS A 171 -14.48 5.45 15.44
N GLY A 172 -15.69 5.18 14.93
CA GLY A 172 -16.79 6.14 14.91
C GLY A 172 -16.54 7.37 14.02
N CYS A 173 -15.62 7.24 13.04
CA CYS A 173 -15.27 8.36 12.17
C CYS A 173 -16.42 8.74 11.24
N SER A 174 -16.69 10.05 11.13
CA SER A 174 -17.59 10.58 10.10
C SER A 174 -17.04 10.32 8.69
N ASN A 175 -17.87 10.43 7.66
CA ASN A 175 -17.43 10.27 6.28
C ASN A 175 -16.25 11.18 5.93
N ASN A 176 -16.31 12.46 6.31
CA ASN A 176 -15.26 13.42 6.01
C ASN A 176 -13.95 13.11 6.76
N THR A 177 -14.03 12.69 8.03
CA THR A 177 -12.88 12.24 8.81
C THR A 177 -12.25 10.99 8.18
N THR A 178 -13.08 10.06 7.72
CA THR A 178 -12.62 8.86 7.00
C THR A 178 -11.87 9.22 5.72
N CYS A 179 -12.39 10.16 4.90
CA CYS A 179 -11.69 10.68 3.71
C CYS A 179 -10.30 11.22 4.06
N ILE A 180 -10.23 12.03 5.14
CA ILE A 180 -8.97 12.62 5.62
C ILE A 180 -7.96 11.54 6.03
N TYR A 181 -8.40 10.43 6.62
CA TYR A 181 -7.52 9.34 7.06
C TYR A 181 -7.14 8.37 5.94
N ILE A 182 -7.97 8.23 4.90
CA ILE A 182 -7.66 7.44 3.70
C ILE A 182 -6.61 8.12 2.82
N THR A 183 -6.57 9.45 2.80
CA THR A 183 -5.64 10.21 1.97
C THR A 183 -4.17 9.86 2.25
N PRO A 184 -3.67 9.79 3.50
CA PRO A 184 -2.32 9.32 3.81
C PRO A 184 -2.02 7.90 3.32
N LEU A 185 -2.96 6.96 3.46
CA LEU A 185 -2.79 5.59 2.94
C LEU A 185 -2.59 5.60 1.42
N ARG A 186 -3.41 6.34 0.68
CA ARG A 186 -3.25 6.49 -0.79
C ARG A 186 -1.93 7.14 -1.16
N LYS A 187 -1.44 8.10 -0.34
CA LYS A 187 -0.12 8.72 -0.54
C LYS A 187 1.00 7.69 -0.45
N MET A 188 0.94 6.75 0.51
CA MET A 188 1.94 5.68 0.64
C MET A 188 1.93 4.76 -0.59
N ILE A 189 0.76 4.40 -1.10
CA ILE A 189 0.65 3.62 -2.34
C ILE A 189 1.22 4.38 -3.53
N SER A 190 0.94 5.68 -3.65
CA SER A 190 1.53 6.51 -4.71
C SER A 190 3.06 6.57 -4.62
N ILE A 191 3.62 6.68 -3.41
CA ILE A 191 5.07 6.61 -3.18
C ILE A 191 5.62 5.25 -3.64
N ALA A 192 4.94 4.16 -3.29
CA ALA A 192 5.34 2.82 -3.68
C ALA A 192 5.35 2.63 -5.21
N ILE A 193 4.36 3.19 -5.92
CA ILE A 193 4.29 3.14 -7.39
C ILE A 193 5.41 3.99 -8.01
N ASN A 194 5.59 5.23 -7.55
CA ASN A 194 6.59 6.15 -8.08
C ASN A 194 8.03 5.63 -7.91
N ASN A 195 8.27 4.86 -6.85
CA ASN A 195 9.56 4.19 -6.62
C ASN A 195 9.66 2.82 -7.31
N GLY A 196 8.65 2.39 -8.07
CA GLY A 196 8.64 1.11 -8.76
C GLY A 196 8.50 -0.10 -7.82
N TRP A 197 8.00 0.10 -6.59
CA TRP A 197 7.76 -0.97 -5.62
C TRP A 197 6.41 -1.66 -5.83
N LEU A 198 5.48 -0.97 -6.46
CA LEU A 198 4.22 -1.50 -6.97
C LEU A 198 4.10 -1.22 -8.46
N VAL A 199 3.57 -2.18 -9.20
CA VAL A 199 3.36 -2.07 -10.66
C VAL A 199 2.09 -1.27 -10.97
N CYS A 200 1.06 -1.40 -10.15
CA CYS A 200 -0.23 -0.75 -10.35
C CYS A 200 -0.87 -0.34 -9.02
N ASP A 201 -1.79 0.63 -9.08
CA ASP A 201 -2.55 1.07 -7.91
C ASP A 201 -3.64 0.04 -7.56
N PRO A 202 -3.54 -0.66 -6.42
CA PRO A 202 -4.59 -1.59 -5.99
C PRO A 202 -5.91 -0.89 -5.69
N PHE A 203 -5.90 0.44 -5.51
CA PHE A 203 -7.06 1.26 -5.15
C PHE A 203 -7.62 2.08 -6.32
N PHE A 204 -7.24 1.76 -7.56
CA PHE A 204 -7.63 2.51 -8.75
C PHE A 204 -9.15 2.73 -8.86
N ASN A 205 -9.95 1.72 -8.57
CA ASN A 205 -11.41 1.78 -8.64
C ASN A 205 -12.08 2.34 -7.37
N TYR A 206 -11.32 2.61 -6.31
CA TYR A 206 -11.89 3.10 -5.07
C TYR A 206 -12.13 4.61 -5.13
N ARG A 207 -13.36 5.02 -4.83
CA ARG A 207 -13.79 6.41 -4.77
C ARG A 207 -14.43 6.71 -3.42
N ILE A 208 -13.94 7.74 -2.77
CA ILE A 208 -14.58 8.34 -1.60
C ILE A 208 -14.59 9.86 -1.80
N SER A 209 -15.69 10.51 -1.47
CA SER A 209 -15.84 11.95 -1.62
C SER A 209 -16.17 12.62 -0.29
N ILE A 210 -15.66 13.83 -0.13
CA ILE A 210 -15.99 14.69 1.00
C ILE A 210 -17.42 15.19 0.79
N GLN A 211 -18.26 14.98 1.78
CA GLN A 211 -19.60 15.54 1.81
C GLN A 211 -19.51 17.00 2.29
N ARG A 212 -19.94 17.91 1.44
CA ARG A 212 -20.07 19.31 1.85
C ARG A 212 -21.22 19.39 2.85
N LYS A 213 -20.95 20.01 3.99
CA LYS A 213 -21.99 20.37 4.94
C LYS A 213 -22.25 21.85 4.75
N ASP A 214 -23.51 22.20 4.58
CA ASP A 214 -23.92 23.58 4.60
C ASP A 214 -23.60 24.16 5.98
N ARG A 215 -22.88 25.27 5.98
CA ARG A 215 -22.55 25.96 7.21
C ARG A 215 -23.67 26.94 7.52
N VAL A 216 -24.22 26.82 8.70
CA VAL A 216 -25.11 27.85 9.22
C VAL A 216 -24.27 29.07 9.51
N TYR A 217 -24.72 30.24 9.07
CA TYR A 217 -24.11 31.52 9.34
C TYR A 217 -25.03 32.31 10.27
N LEU A 218 -24.42 33.20 11.02
CA LEU A 218 -25.15 34.06 11.96
C LEU A 218 -25.95 35.11 11.17
N THR A 219 -27.17 35.36 11.62
CA THR A 219 -28.00 36.47 11.15
C THR A 219 -27.53 37.81 11.78
N MET A 220 -27.91 38.93 11.19
CA MET A 220 -27.57 40.23 11.74
C MET A 220 -28.02 40.41 13.21
N ASN A 221 -29.25 39.98 13.53
CA ASN A 221 -29.76 40.06 14.89
C ASN A 221 -28.95 39.21 15.90
N GLU A 222 -28.41 38.06 15.46
CA GLU A 222 -27.52 37.23 16.31
C GLU A 222 -26.16 37.92 16.50
N ILE A 223 -25.63 38.59 15.47
CA ILE A 223 -24.37 39.36 15.55
C ILE A 223 -24.53 40.52 16.50
N GLU A 224 -25.64 41.30 16.41
CA GLU A 224 -25.98 42.39 17.33
C GLU A 224 -26.15 41.89 18.76
N SER A 225 -26.80 40.73 18.96
CA SER A 225 -26.93 40.12 20.27
C SER A 225 -25.58 39.75 20.89
N ILE A 226 -24.65 39.24 20.08
CA ILE A 226 -23.27 38.95 20.50
C ILE A 226 -22.54 40.24 20.85
N ALA A 227 -22.65 41.28 20.01
CA ALA A 227 -22.01 42.57 20.22
C ALA A 227 -22.44 43.23 21.55
N ASN A 228 -23.71 43.10 21.92
CA ASN A 228 -24.29 43.67 23.14
C ASN A 228 -24.14 42.78 24.38
N MET A 229 -23.51 41.58 24.24
CA MET A 229 -23.33 40.65 25.34
C MET A 229 -22.38 41.19 26.40
N GLN A 230 -22.80 41.26 27.66
CA GLN A 230 -21.99 41.69 28.79
C GLN A 230 -21.42 40.47 29.53
N PHE A 231 -20.14 40.53 29.90
CA PHE A 231 -19.46 39.47 30.62
C PHE A 231 -19.15 39.87 32.05
N THR A 232 -19.21 38.89 32.97
CA THR A 232 -18.85 39.11 34.39
C THR A 232 -17.34 39.30 34.53
N LYS A 233 -16.91 39.92 35.67
CA LYS A 233 -15.49 40.22 35.98
C LYS A 233 -14.53 39.02 35.79
N PHE A 234 -14.99 37.80 35.98
CA PHE A 234 -14.18 36.59 35.78
C PHE A 234 -14.00 36.18 34.33
N ARG A 235 -14.65 36.81 33.36
CA ARG A 235 -14.64 36.47 31.95
C ARG A 235 -14.20 37.62 31.03
N LYS A 236 -13.35 38.55 31.54
CA LYS A 236 -12.86 39.70 30.75
C LYS A 236 -12.23 39.34 29.42
N ASN A 237 -11.56 38.20 29.33
CA ASN A 237 -10.96 37.76 28.08
C ASN A 237 -12.01 37.50 26.97
N TYR A 238 -13.27 37.22 27.34
CA TYR A 238 -14.34 37.04 26.35
C TYR A 238 -14.82 38.35 25.72
N GLU A 239 -14.64 39.49 26.42
CA GLU A 239 -14.92 40.81 25.85
C GLU A 239 -14.02 41.09 24.66
N LEU A 240 -12.72 40.85 24.79
CA LEU A 240 -11.76 41.00 23.70
C LEU A 240 -12.08 40.04 22.52
N ILE A 241 -12.42 38.79 22.82
CA ILE A 241 -12.80 37.82 21.79
C ILE A 241 -14.06 38.27 21.04
N ARG A 242 -15.10 38.76 21.76
CA ARG A 242 -16.32 39.32 21.18
C ARG A 242 -15.98 40.50 20.26
N ASP A 243 -15.20 41.45 20.76
CA ASP A 243 -14.87 42.67 20.02
C ASP A 243 -14.07 42.38 18.76
N LEU A 244 -13.09 41.48 18.84
CA LEU A 244 -12.36 40.94 17.69
C LEU A 244 -13.27 40.21 16.69
N PHE A 245 -14.19 39.40 17.17
CA PHE A 245 -15.16 38.68 16.32
C PHE A 245 -16.06 39.66 15.57
N VAL A 246 -16.64 40.66 16.27
CA VAL A 246 -17.49 41.72 15.69
C VAL A 246 -16.69 42.53 14.67
N PHE A 247 -15.48 42.97 15.02
CA PHE A 247 -14.58 43.68 14.13
C PHE A 247 -14.30 42.88 12.84
N CYS A 248 -13.91 41.63 12.96
CA CYS A 248 -13.65 40.75 11.81
C CYS A 248 -14.89 40.56 10.93
N THR A 249 -16.07 40.48 11.54
CA THR A 249 -17.33 40.29 10.81
C THR A 249 -17.64 41.49 9.90
N PHE A 250 -17.42 42.72 10.40
CA PHE A 250 -17.70 43.93 9.63
C PHE A 250 -16.55 44.35 8.71
N THR A 251 -15.32 43.98 8.99
CA THR A 251 -14.15 44.35 8.18
C THR A 251 -13.68 43.29 7.21
N PHE A 252 -14.28 42.08 7.21
CA PHE A 252 -13.87 40.92 6.41
C PHE A 252 -12.42 40.44 6.64
N VAL A 253 -11.81 40.83 7.76
CA VAL A 253 -10.46 40.39 8.14
C VAL A 253 -10.54 39.03 8.80
N ALA A 254 -9.76 38.06 8.31
CA ALA A 254 -9.69 36.72 8.92
C ALA A 254 -8.81 36.73 10.18
N LEU A 255 -9.29 36.13 11.26
CA LEU A 255 -8.55 35.91 12.53
C LEU A 255 -7.38 34.90 12.39
N THR A 256 -6.65 34.91 11.30
CA THR A 256 -5.62 33.87 11.06
C THR A 256 -4.22 34.28 11.53
N ASN A 257 -4.02 35.47 12.08
CA ASN A 257 -2.70 36.01 12.44
C ASN A 257 -2.71 36.80 13.75
N VAL A 258 -3.35 36.28 14.79
CA VAL A 258 -3.18 36.82 16.15
C VAL A 258 -2.70 35.71 17.07
#